data_9bdf7e4a18b60f1e3ac4aeda5a3d8361
#
_entry.id   9bdf7e4a18b60f1e3ac4aeda5a3d8361
#
_cell.length_a   1.000
_cell.length_b   1.000
_cell.length_c   1.000
_cell.angle_alpha   90.00
_cell.angle_beta   90.00
_cell.angle_gamma   90.00
#
_symmetry.space_group_name_H-M   'P 1'
#
loop_
_entity.id
_entity.type
_entity.pdbx_description
1 polymer ?
#
loop_
_entity_poly.entity_id
_entity_poly.type
_entity_poly.pdbx_seq_one_letter_code
_entity_poly.pdbx_strand_id
1 'polypeptide(L)'
;MKQLALLALLIALAKADDKNHQQTEAPTPVVTKQDTVTIDGKKIDYKVTASTLTLKNDQNKDRASIFHVTYERIGQTDRHQRPVVFAFNGGPGSSSVWLHLGALGPRLVQTSVDGTQAIEPPVTLQENAHSILDVADLVFIDPVSTGFSRAQGETKAQEFHGVQGDIASVGDFIRRWTTQNKRWASPKYLLGESYGGIRAAGLAEFLQEEYGMSLNGVVLLSSLLDFRTIRSSQADDLSYAIFLPSMTATSHHHQKIKGDRNQLVQDAKTFAFGAYHTALLKGATLSDEEKASVASRLAELTGLPATLFLETNLRLSPSRYRKEILADQKKVVGRFDSRVAWPASRNTYPNASYDPSYAVVLGAFATAMNDYLSRELNWEGHHPYKILTSDVHPWNWGTSNGILNMSDNLERALRENPKLKVLIMAGYTDLATPPSNIEFSINHLSEIPDARRQSIQFAWFEAGHMFYLNEPDLVKMRKDLVDFLK
;
A
#
# COMPACT_ATOMS: atom_id res chain seq x y z
N MET A 1 29.50 60.84 35.38
CA MET A 1 28.73 61.17 34.17
C MET A 1 29.33 60.67 32.86
N LYS A 2 30.54 60.11 32.82
CA LYS A 2 31.18 59.58 31.59
C LYS A 2 30.94 58.06 31.37
N GLN A 3 30.42 57.32 32.34
CA GLN A 3 30.13 55.88 32.21
C GLN A 3 28.70 55.57 31.76
N LEU A 4 27.75 56.49 31.87
CA LEU A 4 26.36 56.31 31.38
C LEU A 4 26.21 56.56 29.86
N ALA A 5 27.14 57.29 29.24
CA ALA A 5 27.11 57.57 27.79
C ALA A 5 27.60 56.37 26.93
N LEU A 6 28.47 55.50 27.52
CA LEU A 6 29.02 54.36 26.80
C LEU A 6 28.04 53.16 26.75
N LEU A 7 27.15 53.05 27.75
CA LEU A 7 26.13 51.98 27.81
C LEU A 7 24.93 52.22 26.86
N ALA A 8 24.62 53.50 26.59
CA ALA A 8 23.57 53.89 25.65
C ALA A 8 23.98 53.70 24.18
N LEU A 9 25.30 53.78 23.88
CA LEU A 9 25.82 53.57 22.53
C LEU A 9 25.91 52.06 22.14
N LEU A 10 26.15 51.19 23.14
CA LEU A 10 26.17 49.73 22.93
C LEU A 10 24.78 49.14 22.76
N ILE A 11 23.72 49.73 23.32
CA ILE A 11 22.33 49.30 23.15
C ILE A 11 21.75 49.78 21.79
N ALA A 12 22.28 50.88 21.23
CA ALA A 12 21.88 51.37 19.92
C ALA A 12 22.49 50.55 18.76
N LEU A 13 23.66 49.94 18.96
CA LEU A 13 24.32 49.08 17.97
C LEU A 13 23.76 47.65 17.96
N ALA A 14 23.13 47.19 19.04
CA ALA A 14 22.47 45.87 19.12
C ALA A 14 21.07 45.85 18.50
N LYS A 15 20.48 46.99 18.10
CA LYS A 15 19.14 47.09 17.48
C LYS A 15 19.17 47.35 15.97
N ALA A 16 20.33 47.35 15.33
CA ALA A 16 20.44 47.69 13.91
C ALA A 16 20.70 46.49 12.98
N ASP A 17 20.75 45.26 13.51
CA ASP A 17 20.97 44.04 12.69
C ASP A 17 19.80 43.10 12.60
N ASP A 18 18.58 43.56 12.91
CA ASP A 18 17.38 42.80 12.62
C ASP A 18 16.81 43.22 11.23
N LYS A 19 17.69 43.19 10.23
CA LYS A 19 17.32 43.29 8.82
C LYS A 19 17.10 41.90 8.29
N ASN A 20 15.80 41.51 8.24
CA ASN A 20 15.21 40.79 7.12
C ASN A 20 16.15 39.80 6.42
N HIS A 21 16.52 38.69 7.06
CA HIS A 21 16.79 37.49 6.31
C HIS A 21 15.43 36.95 5.81
N GLN A 22 14.87 37.59 4.76
CA GLN A 22 14.08 36.81 3.81
C GLN A 22 15.04 35.72 3.31
N GLN A 23 14.96 34.55 3.94
CA GLN A 23 15.42 33.33 3.30
C GLN A 23 14.63 33.25 1.98
N THR A 24 15.30 33.65 0.89
CA THR A 24 14.84 33.31 -0.45
C THR A 24 14.74 31.80 -0.46
N GLU A 25 13.50 31.29 -0.44
CA GLU A 25 13.25 29.86 -0.58
C GLU A 25 14.05 29.36 -1.77
N ALA A 26 14.92 28.39 -1.53
CA ALA A 26 15.60 27.71 -2.62
C ALA A 26 14.50 27.14 -3.55
N PRO A 27 14.60 27.37 -4.86
CA PRO A 27 13.57 26.89 -5.79
C PRO A 27 13.37 25.40 -5.60
N THR A 28 12.13 24.99 -5.54
CA THR A 28 11.74 23.56 -5.44
C THR A 28 12.47 22.79 -6.53
N PRO A 29 13.29 21.78 -6.21
CA PRO A 29 13.99 21.00 -7.23
C PRO A 29 12.98 20.37 -8.19
N VAL A 30 13.16 20.60 -9.48
CA VAL A 30 12.37 19.95 -10.54
C VAL A 30 13.35 19.39 -11.54
N VAL A 31 13.34 18.07 -11.69
CA VAL A 31 14.12 17.38 -12.72
C VAL A 31 13.17 16.81 -13.73
N THR A 32 13.40 17.13 -15.01
CA THR A 32 12.60 16.60 -16.12
C THR A 32 13.52 15.97 -17.15
N LYS A 33 13.16 14.75 -17.60
CA LYS A 33 13.88 13.99 -18.61
C LYS A 33 12.89 13.36 -19.60
N GLN A 34 13.33 13.15 -20.82
CA GLN A 34 12.59 12.34 -21.80
C GLN A 34 13.30 11.01 -21.99
N ASP A 35 12.52 9.96 -22.12
CA ASP A 35 13.01 8.61 -22.33
C ASP A 35 11.95 7.78 -23.09
N THR A 36 12.22 6.51 -23.33
CA THR A 36 11.36 5.59 -24.06
C THR A 36 11.20 4.27 -23.33
N VAL A 37 10.06 3.61 -23.55
CA VAL A 37 9.80 2.24 -23.10
C VAL A 37 9.07 1.48 -24.19
N THR A 38 9.37 0.19 -24.36
CA THR A 38 8.68 -0.68 -25.31
C THR A 38 7.57 -1.43 -24.58
N ILE A 39 6.31 -1.18 -24.96
CA ILE A 39 5.12 -1.82 -24.38
C ILE A 39 4.32 -2.49 -25.50
N ASP A 40 4.04 -3.78 -25.37
CA ASP A 40 3.35 -4.57 -26.40
C ASP A 40 3.97 -4.39 -27.81
N GLY A 41 5.32 -4.35 -27.87
CA GLY A 41 6.09 -4.16 -29.12
C GLY A 41 6.04 -2.75 -29.70
N LYS A 42 5.41 -1.79 -29.01
CA LYS A 42 5.33 -0.39 -29.44
C LYS A 42 6.21 0.49 -28.59
N LYS A 43 7.03 1.32 -29.23
CA LYS A 43 7.84 2.32 -28.57
C LYS A 43 6.97 3.48 -28.09
N ILE A 44 7.03 3.77 -26.79
CA ILE A 44 6.30 4.83 -26.12
C ILE A 44 7.32 5.85 -25.62
N ASP A 45 7.30 7.04 -26.22
CA ASP A 45 8.09 8.17 -25.75
C ASP A 45 7.38 8.84 -24.57
N TYR A 46 8.12 9.11 -23.51
CA TYR A 46 7.55 9.71 -22.30
C TYR A 46 8.46 10.78 -21.70
N LYS A 47 7.84 11.64 -20.93
CA LYS A 47 8.50 12.61 -20.06
C LYS A 47 8.38 12.11 -18.62
N VAL A 48 9.51 12.00 -17.91
CA VAL A 48 9.53 11.80 -16.46
C VAL A 48 9.86 13.12 -15.76
N THR A 49 9.13 13.41 -14.69
CA THR A 49 9.39 14.57 -13.83
C THR A 49 9.48 14.10 -12.38
N ALA A 50 10.65 14.27 -11.76
CA ALA A 50 10.81 14.16 -10.31
C ALA A 50 10.74 15.56 -9.70
N SER A 51 9.87 15.76 -8.72
CA SER A 51 9.64 17.08 -8.13
C SER A 51 9.08 16.98 -6.72
N THR A 52 9.09 18.10 -6.00
CA THR A 52 8.31 18.29 -4.79
C THR A 52 7.21 19.33 -5.03
N LEU A 53 6.03 19.07 -4.46
CA LEU A 53 4.92 20.01 -4.47
C LEU A 53 4.67 20.49 -3.05
N THR A 54 4.72 21.80 -2.83
CA THR A 54 4.51 22.40 -1.52
C THR A 54 3.02 22.55 -1.22
N LEU A 55 2.58 21.95 -0.12
CA LEU A 55 1.27 22.18 0.47
C LEU A 55 1.30 23.44 1.33
N LYS A 56 0.29 24.28 1.21
CA LYS A 56 0.17 25.54 1.95
C LYS A 56 -1.16 25.59 2.69
N ASN A 57 -1.17 26.26 3.84
CA ASN A 57 -2.41 26.58 4.56
C ASN A 57 -3.14 27.79 3.95
N ASP A 58 -4.29 28.16 4.52
CA ASP A 58 -5.12 29.29 4.05
C ASP A 58 -4.43 30.66 4.16
N GLN A 59 -3.39 30.77 5.01
CA GLN A 59 -2.53 31.96 5.12
C GLN A 59 -1.35 31.93 4.15
N ASN A 60 -1.36 30.98 3.18
CA ASN A 60 -0.27 30.76 2.20
C ASN A 60 1.09 30.40 2.82
N LYS A 61 1.11 29.87 4.06
CA LYS A 61 2.32 29.37 4.72
C LYS A 61 2.53 27.89 4.35
N ASP A 62 3.78 27.51 4.18
CA ASP A 62 4.17 26.15 3.84
C ASP A 62 3.90 25.19 4.99
N ARG A 63 3.28 24.04 4.67
CA ARG A 63 2.96 22.97 5.61
C ARG A 63 3.76 21.70 5.37
N ALA A 64 3.91 21.31 4.11
CA ALA A 64 4.68 20.13 3.73
C ALA A 64 5.17 20.25 2.30
N SER A 65 6.27 19.55 2.01
CA SER A 65 6.76 19.30 0.66
C SER A 65 6.52 17.84 0.33
N ILE A 66 5.72 17.54 -0.68
CA ILE A 66 5.41 16.17 -1.12
C ILE A 66 6.20 15.85 -2.37
N PHE A 67 7.11 14.88 -2.24
CA PHE A 67 7.86 14.34 -3.36
C PHE A 67 6.99 13.43 -4.20
N HIS A 68 7.14 13.54 -5.52
CA HIS A 68 6.45 12.69 -6.48
C HIS A 68 7.26 12.49 -7.74
N VAL A 69 7.01 11.38 -8.41
CA VAL A 69 7.53 11.11 -9.75
C VAL A 69 6.35 10.94 -10.70
N THR A 70 6.36 11.73 -11.76
CA THR A 70 5.29 11.73 -12.78
C THR A 70 5.83 11.24 -14.12
N TYR A 71 5.07 10.36 -14.77
CA TYR A 71 5.33 9.91 -16.14
C TYR A 71 4.18 10.34 -17.05
N GLU A 72 4.50 11.05 -18.10
CA GLU A 72 3.53 11.54 -19.09
C GLU A 72 3.95 11.08 -20.48
N ARG A 73 3.06 10.41 -21.21
CA ARG A 73 3.32 10.02 -22.59
C ARG A 73 3.40 11.26 -23.49
N ILE A 74 4.44 11.32 -24.33
CA ILE A 74 4.66 12.40 -25.31
C ILE A 74 3.80 12.14 -26.56
N GLY A 75 3.47 13.21 -27.28
CA GLY A 75 2.76 13.15 -28.57
C GLY A 75 1.24 12.94 -28.46
N GLN A 76 0.67 13.12 -27.26
CA GLN A 76 -0.78 13.04 -27.08
C GLN A 76 -1.46 14.37 -27.50
N THR A 77 -2.36 14.29 -28.49
CA THR A 77 -3.08 15.46 -29.00
C THR A 77 -4.18 15.95 -28.06
N ASP A 78 -4.85 15.01 -27.34
CA ASP A 78 -5.87 15.33 -26.35
C ASP A 78 -5.53 14.74 -24.97
N ARG A 79 -4.83 15.54 -24.17
CA ARG A 79 -4.47 15.17 -22.79
C ARG A 79 -5.69 15.11 -21.86
N HIS A 80 -6.82 15.76 -22.24
CA HIS A 80 -8.00 15.78 -21.38
C HIS A 80 -8.72 14.42 -21.35
N GLN A 81 -8.64 13.65 -22.42
CA GLN A 81 -9.23 12.31 -22.47
C GLN A 81 -8.30 11.22 -21.92
N ARG A 82 -7.02 11.56 -21.69
CA ARG A 82 -6.05 10.58 -21.20
C ARG A 82 -6.17 10.39 -19.69
N PRO A 83 -6.33 9.16 -19.20
CA PRO A 83 -6.39 8.87 -17.75
C PRO A 83 -5.13 9.32 -17.01
N VAL A 84 -5.31 9.72 -15.75
CA VAL A 84 -4.24 9.93 -14.76
C VAL A 84 -4.47 8.96 -13.61
N VAL A 85 -3.43 8.18 -13.29
CA VAL A 85 -3.42 7.27 -12.14
C VAL A 85 -2.52 7.84 -11.06
N PHE A 86 -3.10 8.17 -9.90
CA PHE A 86 -2.39 8.54 -8.69
C PHE A 86 -2.13 7.28 -7.87
N ALA A 87 -0.86 6.88 -7.76
CA ALA A 87 -0.44 5.63 -7.14
C ALA A 87 0.36 5.89 -5.86
N PHE A 88 0.08 5.11 -4.82
CA PHE A 88 0.75 5.19 -3.52
C PHE A 88 0.72 3.85 -2.78
N ASN A 89 1.81 3.54 -2.10
CA ASN A 89 1.87 2.41 -1.18
C ASN A 89 1.33 2.78 0.20
N GLY A 90 1.25 1.80 1.08
CA GLY A 90 0.66 1.90 2.41
C GLY A 90 1.65 2.04 3.55
N GLY A 91 1.76 1.04 4.35
CA GLY A 91 2.48 0.97 5.62
C GLY A 91 1.52 1.05 6.82
N PRO A 92 1.16 2.23 7.39
CA PRO A 92 1.61 3.58 7.05
C PRO A 92 3.11 3.79 7.18
N GLY A 93 3.63 4.76 6.43
CA GLY A 93 5.06 5.08 6.43
C GLY A 93 5.84 4.55 5.22
N SER A 94 5.19 3.99 4.19
CA SER A 94 5.84 3.57 2.94
C SER A 94 5.81 4.67 1.88
N SER A 95 6.95 4.84 1.19
CA SER A 95 6.98 5.54 -0.09
C SER A 95 6.32 4.71 -1.19
N SER A 96 6.11 5.29 -2.36
CA SER A 96 5.49 4.63 -3.52
C SER A 96 6.41 3.71 -4.31
N VAL A 97 7.63 3.46 -3.83
CA VAL A 97 8.70 2.75 -4.55
C VAL A 97 8.29 1.37 -5.07
N TRP A 98 7.47 0.63 -4.33
CA TRP A 98 7.08 -0.74 -4.67
C TRP A 98 6.20 -0.77 -5.91
N LEU A 99 5.15 0.03 -5.95
CA LEU A 99 4.31 0.20 -7.14
C LEU A 99 5.07 0.87 -8.29
N HIS A 100 5.94 1.83 -7.97
CA HIS A 100 6.69 2.61 -8.95
C HIS A 100 7.65 1.74 -9.75
N LEU A 101 8.60 1.10 -9.07
CA LEU A 101 9.67 0.32 -9.71
C LEU A 101 9.40 -1.19 -9.73
N GLY A 102 8.30 -1.65 -9.12
CA GLY A 102 7.93 -3.07 -9.10
C GLY A 102 6.77 -3.44 -10.02
N ALA A 103 5.95 -2.46 -10.46
CA ALA A 103 4.72 -2.78 -11.18
C ALA A 103 4.41 -1.81 -12.33
N LEU A 104 4.17 -0.54 -12.03
CA LEU A 104 3.46 0.38 -12.93
C LEU A 104 4.37 1.26 -13.76
N GLY A 105 5.52 1.69 -13.21
CA GLY A 105 6.44 2.62 -13.89
C GLY A 105 7.09 2.01 -15.14
N PRO A 106 7.69 2.84 -16.01
CA PRO A 106 8.36 2.36 -17.23
C PRO A 106 9.70 1.68 -16.95
N ARG A 107 10.21 1.75 -15.71
CA ARG A 107 11.42 1.09 -15.24
C ARG A 107 11.04 0.06 -14.18
N LEU A 108 11.61 -1.12 -14.25
CA LEU A 108 11.31 -2.26 -13.38
C LEU A 108 12.58 -2.74 -12.68
N VAL A 109 12.52 -2.94 -11.38
CA VAL A 109 13.59 -3.60 -10.62
C VAL A 109 13.66 -5.06 -11.07
N GLN A 110 14.85 -5.51 -11.41
CA GLN A 110 15.07 -6.93 -11.68
C GLN A 110 14.82 -7.74 -10.40
N THR A 111 13.97 -8.76 -10.50
CA THR A 111 13.67 -9.73 -9.44
C THR A 111 13.83 -11.14 -9.98
N SER A 112 13.74 -12.17 -9.12
CA SER A 112 13.59 -13.54 -9.62
C SER A 112 12.24 -13.69 -10.34
N VAL A 113 12.14 -14.64 -11.28
CA VAL A 113 10.93 -14.82 -12.12
C VAL A 113 9.65 -14.99 -11.29
N ASP A 114 9.75 -15.66 -10.17
CA ASP A 114 8.63 -15.92 -9.25
C ASP A 114 8.57 -14.95 -8.06
N GLY A 115 9.53 -14.02 -7.93
CA GLY A 115 9.62 -13.06 -6.84
C GLY A 115 10.01 -13.64 -5.48
N THR A 116 10.46 -14.91 -5.41
CA THR A 116 10.71 -15.58 -4.12
C THR A 116 12.18 -15.61 -3.69
N GLN A 117 13.11 -15.23 -4.57
CA GLN A 117 14.55 -15.25 -4.31
C GLN A 117 15.13 -13.85 -4.27
N ALA A 118 16.07 -13.62 -3.34
CA ALA A 118 16.85 -12.39 -3.33
C ALA A 118 17.76 -12.31 -4.55
N ILE A 119 17.90 -11.10 -5.11
CA ILE A 119 18.81 -10.83 -6.22
C ILE A 119 20.17 -10.44 -5.66
N GLU A 120 21.22 -11.06 -6.20
CA GLU A 120 22.59 -10.67 -5.89
C GLU A 120 22.95 -9.36 -6.61
N PRO A 121 23.72 -8.46 -5.97
CA PRO A 121 24.27 -7.29 -6.65
C PRO A 121 25.18 -7.69 -7.84
N PRO A 122 25.21 -6.90 -8.93
CA PRO A 122 24.59 -5.60 -9.08
C PRO A 122 23.09 -5.66 -9.37
N VAL A 123 22.29 -4.85 -8.65
CA VAL A 123 20.86 -4.69 -8.93
C VAL A 123 20.71 -3.70 -10.08
N THR A 124 19.96 -4.08 -11.10
CA THR A 124 19.73 -3.23 -12.29
C THR A 124 18.25 -2.93 -12.50
N LEU A 125 17.98 -1.77 -13.11
CA LEU A 125 16.68 -1.45 -13.67
C LEU A 125 16.62 -1.86 -15.14
N GLN A 126 15.49 -2.44 -15.53
CA GLN A 126 15.18 -2.79 -16.92
C GLN A 126 13.94 -2.03 -17.41
N GLU A 127 13.71 -2.02 -18.73
CA GLU A 127 12.44 -1.54 -19.28
C GLU A 127 11.29 -2.40 -18.75
N ASN A 128 10.18 -1.75 -18.41
CA ASN A 128 8.95 -2.44 -18.00
C ASN A 128 7.98 -2.56 -19.18
N ALA A 129 8.03 -3.68 -19.88
CA ALA A 129 7.09 -3.99 -20.96
C ALA A 129 5.63 -4.12 -20.46
N HIS A 130 5.44 -4.22 -19.14
CA HIS A 130 4.13 -4.34 -18.49
C HIS A 130 3.65 -3.04 -17.84
N SER A 131 4.34 -1.92 -18.06
CA SER A 131 3.84 -0.61 -17.65
C SER A 131 2.51 -0.29 -18.32
N ILE A 132 1.65 0.48 -17.64
CA ILE A 132 0.38 0.99 -18.19
C ILE A 132 0.54 2.40 -18.80
N LEU A 133 1.77 2.84 -19.03
CA LEU A 133 2.06 4.17 -19.57
C LEU A 133 1.57 4.36 -21.02
N ASP A 134 1.27 3.31 -21.73
CA ASP A 134 0.62 3.37 -23.04
C ASP A 134 -0.84 3.87 -22.97
N VAL A 135 -1.55 3.61 -21.86
CA VAL A 135 -2.98 3.96 -21.69
C VAL A 135 -3.24 5.07 -20.67
N ALA A 136 -2.35 5.31 -19.70
CA ALA A 136 -2.52 6.33 -18.65
C ALA A 136 -1.22 7.07 -18.35
N ASP A 137 -1.32 8.30 -17.84
CA ASP A 137 -0.21 8.98 -17.18
C ASP A 137 -0.16 8.55 -15.71
N LEU A 138 1.04 8.51 -15.12
CA LEU A 138 1.28 7.96 -13.80
C LEU A 138 1.83 9.03 -12.87
N VAL A 139 1.32 9.10 -11.66
CA VAL A 139 1.80 9.99 -10.59
C VAL A 139 2.04 9.17 -9.33
N PHE A 140 3.30 8.91 -9.01
CA PHE A 140 3.70 8.20 -7.80
C PHE A 140 3.92 9.20 -6.68
N ILE A 141 3.16 9.07 -5.60
CA ILE A 141 3.12 10.02 -4.49
C ILE A 141 3.78 9.39 -3.27
N ASP A 142 4.77 10.08 -2.71
CA ASP A 142 5.32 9.73 -1.40
C ASP A 142 4.59 10.54 -0.32
N PRO A 143 3.79 9.93 0.55
CA PRO A 143 3.14 10.63 1.66
C PRO A 143 4.15 11.32 2.59
N VAL A 144 3.70 12.32 3.35
CA VAL A 144 4.59 13.09 4.27
C VAL A 144 5.37 12.15 5.19
N SER A 145 6.65 12.43 5.37
CA SER A 145 7.67 11.65 6.10
C SER A 145 8.17 10.39 5.41
N THR A 146 7.68 10.06 4.21
CA THR A 146 8.21 8.97 3.37
C THR A 146 8.98 9.52 2.18
N GLY A 147 9.75 8.68 1.50
CA GLY A 147 10.59 9.12 0.39
C GLY A 147 11.37 10.39 0.74
N PHE A 148 11.27 11.41 -0.09
CA PHE A 148 11.79 12.75 0.19
C PHE A 148 10.75 13.74 0.73
N SER A 149 9.52 13.31 0.98
CA SER A 149 8.46 14.17 1.51
C SER A 149 8.68 14.53 2.98
N ARG A 150 8.55 15.81 3.32
CA ARG A 150 8.78 16.31 4.69
C ARG A 150 7.76 17.38 5.06
N ALA A 151 7.40 17.42 6.35
CA ALA A 151 6.74 18.60 6.92
C ALA A 151 7.62 19.84 6.78
N GLN A 152 7.00 21.01 6.59
CA GLN A 152 7.70 22.28 6.40
C GLN A 152 7.13 23.38 7.28
N GLY A 153 7.90 24.48 7.39
CA GLY A 153 7.52 25.63 8.18
C GLY A 153 7.38 25.31 9.65
N GLU A 154 6.32 25.82 10.26
CA GLU A 154 5.99 25.59 11.66
C GLU A 154 5.13 24.32 11.87
N THR A 155 4.75 23.61 10.79
CA THR A 155 3.87 22.44 10.84
C THR A 155 4.63 21.23 11.37
N LYS A 156 4.11 20.62 12.41
CA LYS A 156 4.70 19.41 12.99
C LYS A 156 4.36 18.21 12.11
N ALA A 157 5.34 17.31 11.91
CA ALA A 157 5.15 16.11 11.12
C ALA A 157 3.98 15.24 11.62
N GLN A 158 3.73 15.24 12.93
CA GLN A 158 2.64 14.49 13.57
C GLN A 158 1.24 14.88 13.07
N GLU A 159 1.06 16.08 12.51
CA GLU A 159 -0.22 16.49 11.90
C GLU A 159 -0.59 15.63 10.69
N PHE A 160 0.41 15.02 10.04
CA PHE A 160 0.25 14.12 8.90
C PHE A 160 0.30 12.64 9.30
N HIS A 161 0.69 12.32 10.55
CA HIS A 161 0.86 10.95 11.02
C HIS A 161 -0.45 10.39 11.60
N GLY A 162 -1.47 10.32 10.77
CA GLY A 162 -2.78 9.77 11.11
C GLY A 162 -3.70 9.72 9.90
N VAL A 163 -4.77 8.96 10.01
CA VAL A 163 -5.69 8.69 8.88
C VAL A 163 -6.19 9.98 8.25
N GLN A 164 -6.69 10.92 9.05
CA GLN A 164 -7.25 12.17 8.54
C GLN A 164 -6.19 13.10 7.94
N GLY A 165 -5.05 13.29 8.64
CA GLY A 165 -3.96 14.14 8.16
C GLY A 165 -3.31 13.59 6.89
N ASP A 166 -3.20 12.27 6.78
CA ASP A 166 -2.71 11.57 5.60
C ASP A 166 -3.65 11.76 4.40
N ILE A 167 -4.95 11.50 4.55
CA ILE A 167 -5.95 11.68 3.49
C ILE A 167 -6.01 13.15 3.06
N ALA A 168 -6.08 14.09 3.99
CA ALA A 168 -6.17 15.52 3.67
C ALA A 168 -4.92 16.01 2.92
N SER A 169 -3.72 15.60 3.34
CA SER A 169 -2.47 16.04 2.69
C SER A 169 -2.30 15.45 1.28
N VAL A 170 -2.61 14.17 1.09
CA VAL A 170 -2.55 13.54 -0.23
C VAL A 170 -3.68 14.08 -1.13
N GLY A 171 -4.86 14.36 -0.58
CA GLY A 171 -5.98 14.99 -1.29
C GLY A 171 -5.63 16.40 -1.79
N ASP A 172 -5.04 17.25 -0.95
CA ASP A 172 -4.58 18.59 -1.35
C ASP A 172 -3.46 18.51 -2.41
N PHE A 173 -2.54 17.52 -2.28
CA PHE A 173 -1.56 17.25 -3.33
C PHE A 173 -2.24 16.93 -4.66
N ILE A 174 -3.17 15.99 -4.69
CA ILE A 174 -3.88 15.57 -5.92
C ILE A 174 -4.60 16.77 -6.56
N ARG A 175 -5.30 17.58 -5.77
CA ARG A 175 -5.98 18.80 -6.25
C ARG A 175 -5.00 19.78 -6.86
N ARG A 176 -3.90 20.12 -6.14
CA ARG A 176 -2.88 21.08 -6.60
C ARG A 176 -2.17 20.57 -7.84
N TRP A 177 -1.73 19.30 -7.86
CA TRP A 177 -1.11 18.68 -9.01
C TRP A 177 -2.03 18.72 -10.24
N THR A 178 -3.29 18.36 -10.06
CA THR A 178 -4.32 18.38 -11.12
C THR A 178 -4.50 19.78 -11.69
N THR A 179 -4.50 20.82 -10.84
CA THR A 179 -4.61 22.23 -11.24
C THR A 179 -3.36 22.70 -12.01
N GLN A 180 -2.17 22.48 -11.44
CA GLN A 180 -0.90 22.91 -12.03
C GLN A 180 -0.65 22.26 -13.41
N ASN A 181 -1.03 20.99 -13.56
CA ASN A 181 -0.86 20.22 -14.79
C ASN A 181 -2.05 20.34 -15.76
N LYS A 182 -3.09 21.15 -15.42
CA LYS A 182 -4.30 21.37 -16.25
C LYS A 182 -5.04 20.06 -16.57
N ARG A 183 -5.21 19.17 -15.56
CA ARG A 183 -5.78 17.83 -15.74
C ARG A 183 -7.16 17.66 -15.08
N TRP A 184 -7.89 18.76 -14.81
CA TRP A 184 -9.23 18.68 -14.24
C TRP A 184 -10.23 17.89 -15.10
N ALA A 185 -10.17 18.03 -16.41
CA ALA A 185 -11.04 17.31 -17.34
C ALA A 185 -10.63 15.85 -17.59
N SER A 186 -9.41 15.44 -17.19
CA SER A 186 -8.93 14.07 -17.39
C SER A 186 -9.66 13.06 -16.51
N PRO A 187 -9.90 11.82 -16.98
CA PRO A 187 -10.29 10.72 -16.14
C PRO A 187 -9.24 10.49 -15.04
N LYS A 188 -9.68 10.31 -13.78
CA LYS A 188 -8.81 10.19 -12.61
C LYS A 188 -9.04 8.87 -11.90
N TYR A 189 -7.95 8.22 -11.57
CA TYR A 189 -7.95 6.94 -10.87
C TYR A 189 -7.01 7.01 -9.66
N LEU A 190 -7.40 6.37 -8.56
CA LEU A 190 -6.53 6.11 -7.41
C LEU A 190 -6.09 4.64 -7.45
N LEU A 191 -4.83 4.39 -7.13
CA LEU A 191 -4.31 3.04 -6.94
C LEU A 191 -3.55 2.98 -5.62
N GLY A 192 -4.12 2.28 -4.64
CA GLY A 192 -3.56 2.14 -3.30
C GLY A 192 -3.23 0.69 -2.96
N GLU A 193 -2.01 0.46 -2.47
CA GLU A 193 -1.58 -0.85 -2.00
C GLU A 193 -1.58 -0.90 -0.46
N SER A 194 -2.05 -2.01 0.11
CA SER A 194 -2.02 -2.26 1.56
C SER A 194 -2.81 -1.18 2.33
N TYR A 195 -2.22 -0.53 3.34
CA TYR A 195 -2.80 0.67 3.97
C TYR A 195 -3.15 1.78 2.94
N GLY A 196 -2.51 1.77 1.77
CA GLY A 196 -2.90 2.65 0.65
C GLY A 196 -4.35 2.46 0.20
N GLY A 197 -4.97 1.30 0.44
CA GLY A 197 -6.40 1.08 0.24
C GLY A 197 -7.27 1.87 1.22
N ILE A 198 -6.88 1.95 2.48
CA ILE A 198 -7.48 2.83 3.50
C ILE A 198 -7.45 4.29 2.99
N ARG A 199 -6.26 4.73 2.53
CA ARG A 199 -6.08 6.07 1.95
C ARG A 199 -6.94 6.26 0.71
N ALA A 200 -6.97 5.30 -0.22
CA ALA A 200 -7.74 5.40 -1.45
C ALA A 200 -9.26 5.47 -1.19
N ALA A 201 -9.78 4.68 -0.24
CA ALA A 201 -11.18 4.72 0.16
C ALA A 201 -11.55 6.08 0.77
N GLY A 202 -10.73 6.59 1.70
CA GLY A 202 -10.94 7.91 2.28
C GLY A 202 -10.79 9.05 1.28
N LEU A 203 -9.82 8.96 0.36
CA LEU A 203 -9.63 9.94 -0.72
C LEU A 203 -10.79 9.95 -1.72
N ALA A 204 -11.44 8.81 -1.97
CA ALA A 204 -12.56 8.74 -2.90
C ALA A 204 -13.74 9.61 -2.43
N GLU A 205 -14.05 9.59 -1.14
CA GLU A 205 -15.01 10.48 -0.53
C GLU A 205 -14.47 11.90 -0.40
N PHE A 206 -13.30 12.08 0.19
CA PHE A 206 -12.71 13.39 0.49
C PHE A 206 -12.57 14.29 -0.74
N LEU A 207 -12.05 13.75 -1.86
CA LEU A 207 -11.88 14.52 -3.09
C LEU A 207 -13.21 14.97 -3.68
N GLN A 208 -14.24 14.15 -3.53
CA GLN A 208 -15.61 14.46 -4.01
C GLN A 208 -16.27 15.51 -3.13
N GLU A 209 -16.24 15.35 -1.81
CA GLU A 209 -16.89 16.27 -0.86
C GLU A 209 -16.17 17.62 -0.77
N GLU A 210 -14.83 17.59 -0.59
CA GLU A 210 -14.06 18.82 -0.38
C GLU A 210 -13.82 19.63 -1.65
N TYR A 211 -13.60 18.94 -2.78
CA TYR A 211 -13.15 19.60 -4.01
C TYR A 211 -14.10 19.43 -5.20
N GLY A 212 -15.20 18.70 -5.04
CA GLY A 212 -16.07 18.35 -6.17
C GLY A 212 -15.35 17.53 -7.25
N MET A 213 -14.26 16.85 -6.88
CA MET A 213 -13.44 16.09 -7.83
C MET A 213 -13.95 14.66 -7.94
N SER A 214 -14.71 14.37 -8.96
CA SER A 214 -15.17 13.00 -9.25
C SER A 214 -14.03 12.14 -9.78
N LEU A 215 -13.95 10.91 -9.26
CA LEU A 215 -13.04 9.86 -9.74
C LEU A 215 -13.75 8.95 -10.73
N ASN A 216 -13.01 8.38 -11.67
CA ASN A 216 -13.47 7.34 -12.59
C ASN A 216 -13.30 5.94 -12.00
N GLY A 217 -12.27 5.73 -11.16
CA GLY A 217 -12.07 4.45 -10.51
C GLY A 217 -11.09 4.47 -9.35
N VAL A 218 -11.21 3.44 -8.52
CA VAL A 218 -10.31 3.14 -7.40
C VAL A 218 -9.81 1.71 -7.56
N VAL A 219 -8.49 1.54 -7.50
CA VAL A 219 -7.84 0.22 -7.47
C VAL A 219 -7.33 -0.05 -6.07
N LEU A 220 -7.78 -1.14 -5.47
CA LEU A 220 -7.41 -1.61 -4.14
C LEU A 220 -6.52 -2.85 -4.29
N LEU A 221 -5.20 -2.66 -4.22
CA LEU A 221 -4.22 -3.71 -4.40
C LEU A 221 -3.76 -4.23 -3.05
N SER A 222 -3.94 -5.54 -2.80
CA SER A 222 -3.57 -6.20 -1.53
C SER A 222 -3.96 -5.36 -0.31
N SER A 223 -5.19 -4.84 -0.35
CA SER A 223 -5.67 -3.80 0.55
C SER A 223 -6.56 -4.33 1.66
N LEU A 224 -6.87 -3.48 2.61
CA LEU A 224 -7.91 -3.70 3.61
C LEU A 224 -8.74 -2.41 3.75
N LEU A 225 -9.95 -2.55 4.26
CA LEU A 225 -10.82 -1.43 4.64
C LEU A 225 -11.16 -1.46 6.14
N ASP A 226 -11.30 -2.66 6.71
CA ASP A 226 -11.66 -2.88 8.10
C ASP A 226 -10.55 -3.63 8.84
N PHE A 227 -9.94 -3.01 9.84
CA PHE A 227 -8.86 -3.62 10.61
C PHE A 227 -9.31 -4.81 11.48
N ARG A 228 -10.61 -5.01 11.75
CA ARG A 228 -11.11 -6.22 12.42
C ARG A 228 -10.80 -7.49 11.63
N THR A 229 -10.70 -7.37 10.31
CA THR A 229 -10.41 -8.50 9.42
C THR A 229 -8.98 -9.05 9.56
N ILE A 230 -8.05 -8.27 10.11
CA ILE A 230 -6.64 -8.67 10.26
C ILE A 230 -6.11 -8.57 11.69
N ARG A 231 -6.92 -8.09 12.62
CA ARG A 231 -6.58 -7.99 14.05
C ARG A 231 -7.59 -8.76 14.87
N SER A 232 -7.10 -9.45 15.88
CA SER A 232 -7.95 -10.10 16.89
C SER A 232 -7.80 -9.41 18.22
N SER A 233 -8.86 -9.38 18.99
CA SER A 233 -8.90 -8.99 20.39
C SER A 233 -9.76 -9.97 21.17
N GLN A 234 -9.89 -9.78 22.49
CA GLN A 234 -10.76 -10.63 23.27
C GLN A 234 -12.21 -10.54 22.76
N ALA A 235 -12.79 -11.67 22.42
CA ALA A 235 -14.13 -11.83 21.86
C ALA A 235 -14.33 -11.24 20.43
N ASP A 236 -13.25 -10.87 19.74
CA ASP A 236 -13.27 -10.52 18.33
C ASP A 236 -12.38 -11.52 17.57
N ASP A 237 -13.00 -12.57 17.08
CA ASP A 237 -12.35 -13.74 16.49
C ASP A 237 -12.41 -13.74 14.95
N LEU A 238 -12.97 -12.71 14.32
CA LEU A 238 -13.19 -12.64 12.87
C LEU A 238 -11.90 -12.91 12.07
N SER A 239 -10.79 -12.34 12.49
CA SER A 239 -9.53 -12.47 11.77
C SER A 239 -9.05 -13.91 11.63
N TYR A 240 -9.32 -14.80 12.59
CA TYR A 240 -8.93 -16.21 12.49
C TYR A 240 -9.66 -16.92 11.32
N ALA A 241 -10.92 -16.61 11.11
CA ALA A 241 -11.69 -17.12 9.96
C ALA A 241 -11.16 -16.51 8.65
N ILE A 242 -10.90 -15.20 8.62
CA ILE A 242 -10.42 -14.46 7.46
C ILE A 242 -9.08 -15.01 6.93
N PHE A 243 -8.15 -15.40 7.80
CA PHE A 243 -6.84 -15.89 7.38
C PHE A 243 -6.85 -17.34 6.88
N LEU A 244 -7.84 -18.15 7.22
CA LEU A 244 -7.86 -19.58 6.90
C LEU A 244 -7.71 -19.89 5.40
N PRO A 245 -8.39 -19.22 4.46
CA PRO A 245 -8.22 -19.49 3.04
C PRO A 245 -6.79 -19.25 2.52
N SER A 246 -6.10 -18.18 2.98
CA SER A 246 -4.71 -17.93 2.62
C SER A 246 -3.74 -18.91 3.31
N MET A 247 -4.03 -19.35 4.52
CA MET A 247 -3.28 -20.44 5.14
C MET A 247 -3.42 -21.74 4.34
N THR A 248 -4.62 -22.05 3.83
CA THR A 248 -4.87 -23.20 2.95
C THR A 248 -4.09 -23.09 1.64
N ALA A 249 -4.13 -21.93 0.98
CA ALA A 249 -3.35 -21.69 -0.24
C ALA A 249 -1.83 -21.86 -0.01
N THR A 250 -1.34 -21.34 1.11
CA THR A 250 0.07 -21.50 1.54
C THR A 250 0.42 -22.96 1.77
N SER A 251 -0.44 -23.71 2.47
CA SER A 251 -0.24 -25.12 2.77
C SER A 251 -0.23 -25.97 1.47
N HIS A 252 -1.08 -25.63 0.52
CA HIS A 252 -1.07 -26.24 -0.81
C HIS A 252 0.23 -25.95 -1.56
N HIS A 253 0.69 -24.69 -1.58
CA HIS A 253 1.97 -24.30 -2.22
C HIS A 253 3.15 -25.09 -1.66
N HIS A 254 3.22 -25.26 -0.35
CA HIS A 254 4.29 -26.02 0.33
C HIS A 254 4.03 -27.54 0.38
N GLN A 255 3.04 -28.05 -0.37
CA GLN A 255 2.71 -29.47 -0.50
C GLN A 255 2.37 -30.17 0.84
N LYS A 256 1.87 -29.41 1.82
CA LYS A 256 1.39 -29.95 3.09
C LYS A 256 -0.01 -30.55 2.98
N ILE A 257 -0.77 -30.11 1.99
CA ILE A 257 -2.07 -30.65 1.58
C ILE A 257 -2.09 -30.86 0.07
N LYS A 258 -2.95 -31.79 -0.42
CA LYS A 258 -3.07 -32.14 -1.84
C LYS A 258 -4.48 -31.86 -2.34
N GLY A 259 -4.62 -31.56 -3.63
CA GLY A 259 -5.91 -31.33 -4.29
C GLY A 259 -5.86 -30.16 -5.27
N ASP A 260 -7.00 -29.78 -5.80
CA ASP A 260 -7.13 -28.54 -6.56
C ASP A 260 -7.12 -27.33 -5.61
N ARG A 261 -6.19 -26.40 -5.82
CA ARG A 261 -6.04 -25.24 -4.94
C ARG A 261 -7.31 -24.39 -4.86
N ASN A 262 -7.98 -24.17 -6.00
CA ASN A 262 -9.15 -23.30 -6.02
C ASN A 262 -10.30 -23.92 -5.22
N GLN A 263 -10.48 -25.22 -5.35
CA GLN A 263 -11.47 -25.95 -4.56
C GLN A 263 -11.12 -25.93 -3.08
N LEU A 264 -9.87 -26.18 -2.72
CA LEU A 264 -9.42 -26.16 -1.31
C LEU A 264 -9.62 -24.78 -0.67
N VAL A 265 -9.30 -23.71 -1.39
CA VAL A 265 -9.52 -22.32 -0.91
C VAL A 265 -11.01 -22.04 -0.76
N GLN A 266 -11.85 -22.50 -1.69
CA GLN A 266 -13.31 -22.33 -1.59
C GLN A 266 -13.90 -23.13 -0.42
N ASP A 267 -13.44 -24.35 -0.20
CA ASP A 267 -13.82 -25.18 0.96
C ASP A 267 -13.43 -24.51 2.28
N ALA A 268 -12.19 -23.95 2.32
CA ALA A 268 -11.72 -23.20 3.47
C ALA A 268 -12.56 -21.94 3.73
N LYS A 269 -12.98 -21.21 2.70
CA LYS A 269 -13.89 -20.05 2.83
C LYS A 269 -15.25 -20.48 3.39
N THR A 270 -15.84 -21.51 2.83
CA THR A 270 -17.13 -22.03 3.28
C THR A 270 -17.08 -22.46 4.74
N PHE A 271 -16.02 -23.16 5.13
CA PHE A 271 -15.81 -23.58 6.51
C PHE A 271 -15.53 -22.39 7.43
N ALA A 272 -14.68 -21.44 7.00
CA ALA A 272 -14.29 -20.25 7.77
C ALA A 272 -15.49 -19.41 8.17
N PHE A 273 -16.35 -19.06 7.21
CA PHE A 273 -17.52 -18.21 7.43
C PHE A 273 -18.77 -18.98 7.89
N GLY A 274 -18.68 -20.29 8.05
CA GLY A 274 -19.74 -21.16 8.57
C GLY A 274 -19.38 -21.75 9.93
N ALA A 275 -19.06 -23.04 9.92
CA ALA A 275 -18.87 -23.83 11.15
C ALA A 275 -17.72 -23.32 12.03
N TYR A 276 -16.60 -22.86 11.43
CA TYR A 276 -15.45 -22.38 12.20
C TYR A 276 -15.78 -21.09 12.95
N HIS A 277 -16.33 -20.07 12.28
CA HIS A 277 -16.68 -18.81 12.94
C HIS A 277 -17.77 -19.01 14.00
N THR A 278 -18.76 -19.89 13.72
CA THR A 278 -19.80 -20.28 14.69
C THR A 278 -19.18 -20.93 15.94
N ALA A 279 -18.19 -21.81 15.76
CA ALA A 279 -17.50 -22.44 16.87
C ALA A 279 -16.70 -21.42 17.73
N LEU A 280 -16.03 -20.47 17.08
CA LEU A 280 -15.31 -19.40 17.78
C LEU A 280 -16.27 -18.54 18.62
N LEU A 281 -17.46 -18.20 18.11
CA LEU A 281 -18.49 -17.42 18.82
C LEU A 281 -19.05 -18.14 20.06
N LYS A 282 -19.10 -19.48 20.06
CA LYS A 282 -19.52 -20.25 21.22
C LYS A 282 -18.55 -20.12 22.42
N GLY A 283 -17.29 -19.84 22.17
CA GLY A 283 -16.29 -19.66 23.22
C GLY A 283 -16.23 -20.87 24.18
N ALA A 284 -16.38 -20.64 25.46
CA ALA A 284 -16.34 -21.69 26.50
C ALA A 284 -17.55 -22.63 26.52
N THR A 285 -18.61 -22.33 25.75
CA THR A 285 -19.80 -23.21 25.66
C THR A 285 -19.68 -24.24 24.53
N LEU A 286 -18.57 -24.22 23.75
CA LEU A 286 -18.28 -25.23 22.73
C LEU A 286 -17.94 -26.57 23.40
N SER A 287 -18.62 -27.66 23.03
CA SER A 287 -18.32 -28.99 23.60
C SER A 287 -16.96 -29.51 23.13
N ASP A 288 -16.39 -30.46 23.88
CA ASP A 288 -15.10 -31.05 23.51
C ASP A 288 -15.19 -31.81 22.16
N GLU A 289 -16.30 -32.43 21.86
CA GLU A 289 -16.56 -33.12 20.59
C GLU A 289 -16.63 -32.12 19.42
N GLU A 290 -17.36 -31.02 19.59
CA GLU A 290 -17.42 -29.95 18.60
C GLU A 290 -16.05 -29.35 18.36
N LYS A 291 -15.29 -29.07 19.44
CA LYS A 291 -13.93 -28.53 19.38
C LYS A 291 -12.99 -29.46 18.64
N ALA A 292 -13.04 -30.76 18.92
CA ALA A 292 -12.22 -31.78 18.27
C ALA A 292 -12.56 -31.88 16.76
N SER A 293 -13.86 -31.83 16.41
CA SER A 293 -14.33 -31.85 15.03
C SER A 293 -13.82 -30.65 14.23
N VAL A 294 -13.91 -29.44 14.80
CA VAL A 294 -13.39 -28.21 14.18
C VAL A 294 -11.88 -28.27 14.03
N ALA A 295 -11.14 -28.71 15.07
CA ALA A 295 -9.69 -28.86 15.03
C ALA A 295 -9.24 -29.86 13.96
N SER A 296 -9.97 -30.97 13.78
CA SER A 296 -9.70 -31.94 12.73
C SER A 296 -9.87 -31.32 11.33
N ARG A 297 -10.94 -30.54 11.11
CA ARG A 297 -11.15 -29.87 9.82
C ARG A 297 -10.12 -28.79 9.53
N LEU A 298 -9.70 -28.04 10.53
CA LEU A 298 -8.58 -27.08 10.41
C LEU A 298 -7.27 -27.79 10.04
N ALA A 299 -7.02 -28.95 10.64
CA ALA A 299 -5.83 -29.77 10.31
C ALA A 299 -5.85 -30.25 8.84
N GLU A 300 -7.00 -30.71 8.34
CA GLU A 300 -7.17 -31.10 6.93
C GLU A 300 -6.89 -29.93 5.96
N LEU A 301 -7.40 -28.73 6.28
CA LEU A 301 -7.28 -27.54 5.43
C LEU A 301 -5.88 -26.88 5.49
N THR A 302 -5.09 -27.17 6.52
CA THR A 302 -3.79 -26.51 6.73
C THR A 302 -2.59 -27.45 6.72
N GLY A 303 -2.82 -28.76 6.84
CA GLY A 303 -1.75 -29.74 6.98
C GLY A 303 -1.01 -29.67 8.32
N LEU A 304 -1.51 -28.90 9.28
CA LEU A 304 -0.98 -28.81 10.64
C LEU A 304 -1.70 -29.81 11.57
N PRO A 305 -1.08 -30.29 12.65
CA PRO A 305 -1.70 -31.27 13.52
C PRO A 305 -2.91 -30.67 14.28
N ALA A 306 -3.99 -31.46 14.43
CA ALA A 306 -5.21 -31.04 15.15
C ALA A 306 -4.91 -30.64 16.61
N THR A 307 -3.91 -31.26 17.23
CA THR A 307 -3.44 -30.92 18.60
C THR A 307 -3.02 -29.46 18.72
N LEU A 308 -2.40 -28.88 17.70
CA LEU A 308 -2.01 -27.47 17.70
C LEU A 308 -3.23 -26.54 17.77
N PHE A 309 -4.32 -26.89 17.07
CA PHE A 309 -5.56 -26.12 17.13
C PHE A 309 -6.27 -26.29 18.46
N LEU A 310 -6.20 -27.46 19.08
CA LEU A 310 -6.71 -27.67 20.44
C LEU A 310 -5.92 -26.87 21.47
N GLU A 311 -4.59 -26.87 21.41
CA GLU A 311 -3.70 -26.10 22.28
C GLU A 311 -3.92 -24.58 22.15
N THR A 312 -4.20 -24.08 20.97
CA THR A 312 -4.48 -22.66 20.71
C THR A 312 -5.96 -22.30 20.89
N ASN A 313 -6.76 -23.21 21.39
CA ASN A 313 -8.21 -23.05 21.52
C ASN A 313 -8.88 -22.61 20.21
N LEU A 314 -8.52 -23.26 19.11
CA LEU A 314 -8.91 -23.00 17.73
C LEU A 314 -8.45 -21.64 17.14
N ARG A 315 -7.67 -20.86 17.90
CA ARG A 315 -7.24 -19.47 17.55
C ARG A 315 -5.77 -19.43 17.13
N LEU A 316 -5.46 -20.11 16.02
CA LEU A 316 -4.10 -20.09 15.46
C LEU A 316 -3.86 -18.75 14.74
N SER A 317 -2.97 -17.91 15.30
CA SER A 317 -2.64 -16.63 14.69
C SER A 317 -1.80 -16.82 13.41
N PRO A 318 -1.87 -15.87 12.44
CA PRO A 318 -1.02 -15.91 11.24
C PRO A 318 0.48 -15.96 11.59
N SER A 319 0.90 -15.27 12.62
CA SER A 319 2.29 -15.28 13.09
C SER A 319 2.71 -16.67 13.59
N ARG A 320 1.84 -17.37 14.28
CA ARG A 320 2.11 -18.76 14.74
C ARG A 320 2.09 -19.72 13.55
N TYR A 321 1.09 -19.62 12.65
CA TYR A 321 1.01 -20.42 11.43
C TYR A 321 2.29 -20.34 10.60
N ARG A 322 2.81 -19.14 10.37
CA ARG A 322 4.06 -18.92 9.59
C ARG A 322 5.25 -19.69 10.13
N LYS A 323 5.31 -19.91 11.44
CA LYS A 323 6.38 -20.63 12.12
C LYS A 323 6.17 -22.16 12.08
N GLU A 324 4.92 -22.60 12.14
CA GLU A 324 4.59 -24.01 12.31
C GLU A 324 4.55 -24.77 10.96
N ILE A 325 4.11 -24.12 9.87
CA ILE A 325 3.85 -24.81 8.60
C ILE A 325 5.09 -25.53 8.01
N LEU A 326 6.29 -25.01 8.25
CA LEU A 326 7.55 -25.61 7.80
C LEU A 326 8.53 -25.84 8.97
N ALA A 327 8.01 -26.01 10.20
CA ALA A 327 8.85 -26.24 11.39
C ALA A 327 9.68 -27.53 11.28
N ASP A 328 9.14 -28.57 10.65
CA ASP A 328 9.82 -29.83 10.32
C ASP A 328 11.06 -29.63 9.43
N GLN A 329 11.06 -28.58 8.58
CA GLN A 329 12.17 -28.18 7.73
C GLN A 329 13.05 -27.09 8.37
N LYS A 330 12.76 -26.66 9.61
CA LYS A 330 13.41 -25.55 10.29
C LYS A 330 13.35 -24.24 9.49
N LYS A 331 12.21 -23.96 8.83
CA LYS A 331 11.96 -22.78 8.02
C LYS A 331 10.78 -21.97 8.58
N VAL A 332 10.76 -20.68 8.25
CA VAL A 332 9.65 -19.77 8.47
C VAL A 332 9.21 -19.21 7.12
N VAL A 333 7.90 -19.08 6.91
CA VAL A 333 7.36 -18.51 5.67
C VAL A 333 7.14 -17.00 5.79
N GLY A 334 7.14 -16.30 4.66
CA GLY A 334 6.92 -14.87 4.57
C GLY A 334 5.52 -14.44 5.04
N ARG A 335 5.40 -13.18 5.45
CA ARG A 335 4.12 -12.55 5.78
C ARG A 335 3.53 -11.88 4.56
N PHE A 336 4.35 -11.15 3.79
CA PHE A 336 3.89 -10.53 2.54
C PHE A 336 3.70 -11.57 1.44
N ASP A 337 4.58 -12.56 1.37
CA ASP A 337 4.40 -13.69 0.46
C ASP A 337 4.82 -14.98 1.16
N SER A 338 3.84 -15.80 1.49
CA SER A 338 4.09 -17.05 2.20
C SER A 338 4.64 -18.17 1.32
N ARG A 339 4.85 -17.95 0.03
CA ARG A 339 5.65 -18.82 -0.84
C ARG A 339 7.15 -18.74 -0.51
N VAL A 340 7.59 -17.56 -0.03
CA VAL A 340 8.98 -17.36 0.43
C VAL A 340 9.20 -18.09 1.74
N ALA A 341 10.20 -18.95 1.79
CA ALA A 341 10.55 -19.73 2.98
C ALA A 341 12.06 -19.72 3.22
N TRP A 342 12.50 -19.18 4.36
CA TRP A 342 13.90 -19.09 4.74
C TRP A 342 14.19 -19.83 6.03
N PRO A 343 15.48 -20.22 6.28
CA PRO A 343 15.84 -20.87 7.52
C PRO A 343 15.42 -20.08 8.75
N ALA A 344 14.71 -20.72 9.68
CA ALA A 344 14.42 -20.18 10.99
C ALA A 344 15.63 -20.33 11.91
N SER A 345 16.11 -19.23 12.50
CA SER A 345 17.10 -19.29 13.59
C SER A 345 16.44 -19.23 14.95
N ARG A 346 17.15 -19.68 16.00
CA ARG A 346 16.66 -19.52 17.38
C ARG A 346 16.38 -18.05 17.73
N ASN A 347 17.10 -17.11 17.10
CA ASN A 347 16.96 -15.69 17.31
C ASN A 347 15.79 -15.08 16.50
N THR A 348 15.34 -15.73 15.44
CA THR A 348 14.15 -15.32 14.68
C THR A 348 12.85 -15.82 15.30
N TYR A 349 12.94 -16.83 16.19
CA TYR A 349 11.78 -17.47 16.81
C TYR A 349 11.00 -16.58 17.80
N PRO A 350 11.63 -15.69 18.60
CA PRO A 350 10.88 -14.79 19.47
C PRO A 350 10.35 -13.55 18.75
N ASN A 351 11.02 -13.08 17.70
CA ASN A 351 10.64 -11.82 17.04
C ASN A 351 9.64 -12.05 15.92
N ALA A 352 8.40 -11.66 16.15
CA ALA A 352 7.34 -11.59 15.15
C ALA A 352 7.65 -10.61 14.00
N SER A 353 8.72 -9.83 14.09
CA SER A 353 9.11 -8.80 13.12
C SER A 353 9.92 -9.33 11.94
N TYR A 354 10.53 -10.54 12.02
CA TYR A 354 11.29 -11.07 10.89
C TYR A 354 10.35 -11.59 9.80
N ASP A 355 10.50 -11.02 8.61
CA ASP A 355 9.74 -11.38 7.43
C ASP A 355 10.69 -11.69 6.27
N PRO A 356 10.88 -12.97 5.89
CA PRO A 356 11.76 -13.31 4.79
C PRO A 356 11.30 -12.73 3.45
N SER A 357 10.00 -12.59 3.22
CA SER A 357 9.48 -12.01 1.98
C SER A 357 9.80 -10.52 1.85
N TYR A 358 9.85 -9.78 2.97
CA TYR A 358 10.33 -8.39 2.96
C TYR A 358 11.86 -8.31 2.75
N ALA A 359 12.61 -9.21 3.38
CA ALA A 359 14.06 -9.26 3.26
C ALA A 359 14.53 -9.55 1.81
N VAL A 360 13.77 -10.36 1.06
CA VAL A 360 14.04 -10.64 -0.37
C VAL A 360 14.07 -9.38 -1.22
N VAL A 361 13.20 -8.41 -0.96
CA VAL A 361 12.95 -7.28 -1.86
C VAL A 361 13.60 -5.97 -1.40
N LEU A 362 13.75 -5.74 -0.10
CA LEU A 362 14.16 -4.44 0.45
C LEU A 362 15.46 -3.92 -0.16
N GLY A 363 16.50 -4.75 -0.19
CA GLY A 363 17.83 -4.36 -0.69
C GLY A 363 17.82 -4.01 -2.18
N ALA A 364 17.11 -4.79 -2.99
CA ALA A 364 16.98 -4.56 -4.42
C ALA A 364 16.25 -3.22 -4.72
N PHE A 365 15.10 -3.00 -4.10
CA PHE A 365 14.33 -1.76 -4.30
C PHE A 365 15.04 -0.53 -3.75
N ALA A 366 15.72 -0.64 -2.60
CA ALA A 366 16.51 0.45 -2.03
C ALA A 366 17.66 0.87 -2.98
N THR A 367 18.40 -0.11 -3.47
CA THR A 367 19.49 0.13 -4.43
C THR A 367 18.96 0.73 -5.72
N ALA A 368 17.94 0.11 -6.31
CA ALA A 368 17.38 0.55 -7.58
C ALA A 368 16.79 1.98 -7.52
N MET A 369 16.06 2.31 -6.44
CA MET A 369 15.47 3.65 -6.32
C MET A 369 16.51 4.74 -6.14
N ASN A 370 17.53 4.52 -5.29
CA ASN A 370 18.59 5.48 -5.10
C ASN A 370 19.45 5.65 -6.38
N ASP A 371 19.76 4.57 -7.09
CA ASP A 371 20.47 4.63 -8.36
C ASP A 371 19.64 5.36 -9.44
N TYR A 372 18.35 5.04 -9.54
CA TYR A 372 17.44 5.69 -10.49
C TYR A 372 17.35 7.19 -10.28
N LEU A 373 17.13 7.62 -9.04
CA LEU A 373 17.02 9.03 -8.71
C LEU A 373 18.33 9.78 -8.94
N SER A 374 19.46 9.24 -8.46
CA SER A 374 20.75 9.94 -8.54
C SER A 374 21.37 9.88 -9.94
N ARG A 375 21.44 8.71 -10.56
CA ARG A 375 22.16 8.50 -11.82
C ARG A 375 21.29 8.71 -13.05
N GLU A 376 20.04 8.20 -13.06
CA GLU A 376 19.19 8.33 -14.24
C GLU A 376 18.44 9.67 -14.24
N LEU A 377 17.91 10.13 -13.11
CA LEU A 377 17.16 11.38 -13.04
C LEU A 377 18.00 12.59 -12.62
N ASN A 378 19.24 12.40 -12.12
CA ASN A 378 20.08 13.46 -11.57
C ASN A 378 19.37 14.25 -10.45
N TRP A 379 18.59 13.55 -9.61
CA TRP A 379 17.94 14.15 -8.46
C TRP A 379 18.92 14.29 -7.31
N GLU A 380 19.16 15.51 -6.88
CA GLU A 380 20.00 15.82 -5.72
C GLU A 380 19.14 15.88 -4.44
N GLY A 381 19.00 14.73 -3.79
CA GLY A 381 18.30 14.65 -2.51
C GLY A 381 19.20 15.02 -1.34
N HIS A 382 18.80 16.00 -0.51
CA HIS A 382 19.56 16.39 0.70
C HIS A 382 19.33 15.45 1.89
N HIS A 383 18.39 14.50 1.78
CA HIS A 383 18.00 13.57 2.85
C HIS A 383 17.94 12.14 2.31
N PRO A 384 18.06 11.12 3.19
CA PRO A 384 17.84 9.73 2.78
C PRO A 384 16.41 9.54 2.22
N TYR A 385 16.32 8.78 1.13
CA TYR A 385 15.03 8.33 0.61
C TYR A 385 14.45 7.25 1.53
N LYS A 386 13.36 7.55 2.23
CA LYS A 386 12.74 6.64 3.21
C LYS A 386 11.74 5.72 2.52
N ILE A 387 12.12 4.47 2.31
CA ILE A 387 11.27 3.45 1.67
C ILE A 387 10.11 3.04 2.59
N LEU A 388 10.45 2.59 3.80
CA LEU A 388 9.50 2.26 4.86
C LEU A 388 10.08 2.75 6.18
N THR A 389 9.38 3.65 6.85
CA THR A 389 9.87 4.29 8.07
C THR A 389 8.93 4.11 9.24
N SER A 390 9.52 3.99 10.43
CA SER A 390 8.79 4.02 11.71
C SER A 390 8.55 5.44 12.23
N ASP A 391 9.09 6.48 11.60
CA ASP A 391 9.01 7.87 12.07
C ASP A 391 7.58 8.41 12.10
N VAL A 392 6.68 7.76 11.39
CA VAL A 392 5.24 8.08 11.38
C VAL A 392 4.51 7.57 12.64
N HIS A 393 5.19 6.84 13.51
CA HIS A 393 4.58 6.31 14.73
C HIS A 393 4.85 7.21 15.94
N PRO A 394 3.88 7.29 16.90
CA PRO A 394 2.61 6.57 16.90
C PRO A 394 1.65 7.12 15.84
N TRP A 395 1.03 6.21 15.06
CA TRP A 395 0.05 6.58 14.05
C TRP A 395 -1.32 6.86 14.70
N ASN A 396 -1.92 8.00 14.38
CA ASN A 396 -3.26 8.33 14.84
C ASN A 396 -4.32 7.66 13.94
N TRP A 397 -4.94 6.61 14.46
CA TRP A 397 -5.98 5.85 13.74
C TRP A 397 -7.32 6.59 13.64
N GLY A 398 -7.48 7.72 14.34
CA GLY A 398 -8.71 8.52 14.30
C GLY A 398 -9.91 7.91 15.04
N THR A 399 -9.68 6.83 15.83
CA THR A 399 -10.73 6.13 16.58
C THR A 399 -10.47 6.21 18.07
N SER A 400 -11.48 6.61 18.86
CA SER A 400 -11.37 6.70 20.31
C SER A 400 -11.81 5.40 21.02
N ASN A 401 -12.85 4.74 20.53
CA ASN A 401 -13.45 3.54 21.13
C ASN A 401 -13.72 2.43 20.12
N GLY A 402 -13.05 2.44 18.98
CA GLY A 402 -13.29 1.47 17.91
C GLY A 402 -12.03 1.09 17.15
N ILE A 403 -12.22 0.22 16.19
CA ILE A 403 -11.21 -0.18 15.23
C ILE A 403 -11.49 0.54 13.92
N LEU A 404 -10.45 1.01 13.23
CA LEU A 404 -10.60 1.74 11.97
C LEU A 404 -11.30 0.87 10.92
N ASN A 405 -12.35 1.42 10.33
CA ASN A 405 -13.08 0.88 9.18
C ASN A 405 -13.35 2.02 8.18
N MET A 406 -12.88 1.88 6.96
CA MET A 406 -13.07 2.83 5.86
C MET A 406 -14.02 2.30 4.78
N SER A 407 -14.77 1.23 5.08
CA SER A 407 -15.79 0.69 4.17
C SER A 407 -16.88 1.71 3.91
N ASP A 408 -17.34 2.44 4.95
CA ASP A 408 -18.38 3.47 4.84
C ASP A 408 -17.96 4.63 3.91
N ASN A 409 -16.68 5.02 3.92
CA ASN A 409 -16.18 6.07 3.03
C ASN A 409 -16.22 5.62 1.56
N LEU A 410 -15.80 4.38 1.28
CA LEU A 410 -15.89 3.82 -0.06
C LEU A 410 -17.35 3.65 -0.49
N GLU A 411 -18.22 3.18 0.40
CA GLU A 411 -19.64 3.01 0.15
C GLU A 411 -20.33 4.33 -0.21
N ARG A 412 -20.02 5.39 0.56
CA ARG A 412 -20.55 6.74 0.31
C ARG A 412 -20.06 7.27 -1.03
N ALA A 413 -18.76 7.15 -1.33
CA ALA A 413 -18.21 7.56 -2.62
C ALA A 413 -18.89 6.83 -3.81
N LEU A 414 -19.17 5.52 -3.67
CA LEU A 414 -19.88 4.72 -4.68
C LEU A 414 -21.35 5.13 -4.84
N ARG A 415 -22.02 5.49 -3.75
CA ARG A 415 -23.41 5.94 -3.75
C ARG A 415 -23.57 7.29 -4.42
N GLU A 416 -22.68 8.21 -4.12
CA GLU A 416 -22.75 9.60 -4.60
C GLU A 416 -22.14 9.78 -6.00
N ASN A 417 -21.23 8.92 -6.41
CA ASN A 417 -20.69 8.91 -7.76
C ASN A 417 -21.14 7.65 -8.52
N PRO A 418 -22.24 7.73 -9.28
CA PRO A 418 -22.77 6.55 -9.99
C PRO A 418 -21.89 6.03 -11.12
N LYS A 419 -20.80 6.71 -11.45
CA LYS A 419 -19.83 6.29 -12.47
C LYS A 419 -18.51 5.75 -11.90
N LEU A 420 -18.34 5.82 -10.59
CA LEU A 420 -17.16 5.29 -9.93
C LEU A 420 -17.09 3.77 -10.10
N LYS A 421 -15.95 3.26 -10.58
CA LYS A 421 -15.64 1.83 -10.66
C LYS A 421 -14.63 1.46 -9.57
N VAL A 422 -14.64 0.22 -9.11
CA VAL A 422 -13.66 -0.32 -8.15
C VAL A 422 -13.06 -1.60 -8.71
N LEU A 423 -11.74 -1.71 -8.69
CA LEU A 423 -11.01 -2.94 -9.02
C LEU A 423 -10.24 -3.39 -7.77
N ILE A 424 -10.48 -4.62 -7.36
CA ILE A 424 -9.82 -5.27 -6.23
C ILE A 424 -8.85 -6.30 -6.78
N MET A 425 -7.60 -6.22 -6.35
CA MET A 425 -6.52 -7.10 -6.78
C MET A 425 -5.83 -7.67 -5.54
N ALA A 426 -5.78 -9.00 -5.37
CA ALA A 426 -5.18 -9.61 -4.19
C ALA A 426 -4.57 -10.98 -4.49
N GLY A 427 -3.47 -11.30 -3.81
CA GLY A 427 -2.72 -12.54 -3.94
C GLY A 427 -3.13 -13.60 -2.92
N TYR A 428 -3.26 -14.85 -3.36
CA TYR A 428 -3.72 -15.96 -2.52
C TYR A 428 -2.82 -16.24 -1.31
N THR A 429 -1.50 -16.02 -1.45
CA THR A 429 -0.52 -16.33 -0.41
C THR A 429 -0.13 -15.12 0.45
N ASP A 430 -0.95 -14.06 0.42
CA ASP A 430 -0.82 -12.89 1.30
C ASP A 430 -1.29 -13.23 2.72
N LEU A 431 -0.37 -13.16 3.69
CA LEU A 431 -0.65 -13.28 5.13
C LEU A 431 -0.53 -11.93 5.86
N ALA A 432 -0.44 -10.81 5.13
CA ALA A 432 -0.52 -9.47 5.68
C ALA A 432 -1.94 -8.92 5.57
N THR A 433 -2.52 -8.99 4.37
CA THR A 433 -3.88 -8.57 4.03
C THR A 433 -4.53 -9.64 3.13
N PRO A 434 -4.95 -10.78 3.70
CA PRO A 434 -5.41 -11.92 2.90
C PRO A 434 -6.65 -11.55 2.06
N PRO A 435 -6.83 -12.12 0.85
CA PRO A 435 -7.94 -11.80 -0.06
C PRO A 435 -9.32 -11.77 0.62
N SER A 436 -9.56 -12.67 1.55
CA SER A 436 -10.86 -12.76 2.26
C SER A 436 -11.17 -11.52 3.10
N ASN A 437 -10.17 -10.70 3.49
CA ASN A 437 -10.42 -9.48 4.25
C ASN A 437 -11.17 -8.43 3.43
N ILE A 438 -10.66 -8.14 2.23
CA ILE A 438 -11.26 -7.13 1.37
C ILE A 438 -12.59 -7.64 0.79
N GLU A 439 -12.67 -8.92 0.46
CA GLU A 439 -13.90 -9.56 0.02
C GLU A 439 -15.00 -9.46 1.10
N PHE A 440 -14.64 -9.73 2.37
CA PHE A 440 -15.56 -9.54 3.49
C PHE A 440 -16.04 -8.09 3.58
N SER A 441 -15.13 -7.12 3.55
CA SER A 441 -15.48 -5.70 3.66
C SER A 441 -16.43 -5.27 2.52
N ILE A 442 -16.15 -5.67 1.28
CA ILE A 442 -16.98 -5.32 0.11
C ILE A 442 -18.36 -5.99 0.18
N ASN A 443 -18.45 -7.23 0.65
CA ASN A 443 -19.73 -7.93 0.78
C ASN A 443 -20.61 -7.30 1.85
N HIS A 444 -20.06 -6.51 2.76
CA HIS A 444 -20.78 -5.79 3.82
C HIS A 444 -21.13 -4.33 3.47
N LEU A 445 -20.85 -3.87 2.25
CA LEU A 445 -21.37 -2.60 1.76
C LEU A 445 -22.88 -2.76 1.50
N SER A 446 -23.71 -2.33 2.46
CA SER A 446 -25.14 -2.64 2.46
C SER A 446 -26.00 -1.57 1.77
N GLU A 447 -25.48 -0.34 1.64
CA GLU A 447 -26.23 0.81 1.12
C GLU A 447 -26.04 1.07 -0.38
N ILE A 448 -25.18 0.28 -1.06
CA ILE A 448 -25.04 0.40 -2.52
C ILE A 448 -26.12 -0.44 -3.22
N PRO A 449 -26.83 0.11 -4.22
CA PRO A 449 -27.81 -0.66 -4.99
C PRO A 449 -27.17 -1.87 -5.69
N ASP A 450 -27.92 -2.98 -5.81
CA ASP A 450 -27.42 -4.21 -6.44
C ASP A 450 -26.86 -3.99 -7.86
N ALA A 451 -27.49 -3.13 -8.66
CA ALA A 451 -26.99 -2.76 -9.97
C ALA A 451 -25.60 -2.10 -9.93
N ARG A 452 -25.21 -1.50 -8.80
CA ARG A 452 -23.90 -0.88 -8.61
C ARG A 452 -22.82 -1.86 -8.17
N ARG A 453 -23.20 -3.02 -7.60
CA ARG A 453 -22.22 -4.08 -7.26
C ARG A 453 -21.46 -4.57 -8.48
N GLN A 454 -22.04 -4.50 -9.68
CA GLN A 454 -21.36 -4.83 -10.95
C GLN A 454 -20.20 -3.89 -11.30
N SER A 455 -20.14 -2.70 -10.70
CA SER A 455 -19.00 -1.78 -10.87
C SER A 455 -17.79 -2.15 -9.99
N ILE A 456 -17.92 -3.17 -9.14
CA ILE A 456 -16.84 -3.68 -8.29
C ILE A 456 -16.35 -5.00 -8.89
N GLN A 457 -15.10 -5.02 -9.30
CA GLN A 457 -14.46 -6.17 -9.95
C GLN A 457 -13.39 -6.75 -9.03
N PHE A 458 -13.20 -8.07 -9.11
CA PHE A 458 -12.19 -8.79 -8.35
C PHE A 458 -11.22 -9.49 -9.30
N ALA A 459 -9.95 -9.42 -9.00
CA ALA A 459 -8.88 -10.14 -9.68
C ALA A 459 -7.95 -10.80 -8.64
N TRP A 460 -7.79 -12.13 -8.77
CA TRP A 460 -7.00 -12.93 -7.85
C TRP A 460 -5.69 -13.37 -8.51
N PHE A 461 -4.61 -13.42 -7.73
CA PHE A 461 -3.24 -13.67 -8.19
C PHE A 461 -2.60 -14.80 -7.39
N GLU A 462 -1.60 -15.45 -8.02
CA GLU A 462 -0.96 -16.66 -7.44
C GLU A 462 -0.05 -16.34 -6.26
N ALA A 463 0.64 -15.20 -6.32
CA ALA A 463 1.59 -14.76 -5.30
C ALA A 463 0.91 -14.09 -4.08
N GLY A 464 1.72 -13.39 -3.27
CA GLY A 464 1.27 -12.76 -2.04
C GLY A 464 0.95 -11.28 -2.18
N HIS A 465 1.35 -10.48 -1.18
CA HIS A 465 1.05 -9.05 -1.04
C HIS A 465 1.53 -8.21 -2.22
N MET A 466 2.77 -8.45 -2.65
CA MET A 466 3.39 -7.84 -3.82
C MET A 466 3.36 -8.83 -4.99
N PHE A 467 2.17 -9.32 -5.36
CA PHE A 467 2.01 -10.37 -6.36
C PHE A 467 2.63 -10.01 -7.72
N TYR A 468 2.76 -8.74 -8.03
CA TYR A 468 3.42 -8.25 -9.25
C TYR A 468 4.92 -8.56 -9.34
N LEU A 469 5.54 -9.06 -8.27
CA LEU A 469 6.91 -9.60 -8.30
C LEU A 469 6.99 -10.99 -8.97
N ASN A 470 5.86 -11.65 -9.10
CA ASN A 470 5.71 -12.87 -9.89
C ASN A 470 5.37 -12.49 -11.34
N GLU A 471 6.25 -12.77 -12.29
CA GLU A 471 6.09 -12.29 -13.67
C GLU A 471 4.73 -12.64 -14.32
N PRO A 472 4.20 -13.88 -14.20
CA PRO A 472 2.86 -14.19 -14.73
C PRO A 472 1.76 -13.34 -14.11
N ASP A 473 1.85 -13.01 -12.82
CA ASP A 473 0.90 -12.14 -12.13
C ASP A 473 1.02 -10.68 -12.59
N LEU A 474 2.26 -10.19 -12.85
CA LEU A 474 2.47 -8.86 -13.40
C LEU A 474 1.84 -8.70 -14.79
N VAL A 475 2.00 -9.71 -15.66
CA VAL A 475 1.35 -9.76 -16.98
C VAL A 475 -0.18 -9.69 -16.85
N LYS A 476 -0.75 -10.50 -15.96
CA LYS A 476 -2.18 -10.51 -15.68
C LYS A 476 -2.65 -9.17 -15.10
N MET A 477 -1.91 -8.60 -14.12
CA MET A 477 -2.20 -7.31 -13.52
C MET A 477 -2.30 -6.21 -14.57
N ARG A 478 -1.31 -6.14 -15.47
CA ARG A 478 -1.37 -5.17 -16.57
C ARG A 478 -2.64 -5.29 -17.40
N LYS A 479 -2.98 -6.53 -17.81
CA LYS A 479 -4.18 -6.78 -18.60
C LYS A 479 -5.44 -6.28 -17.88
N ASP A 480 -5.60 -6.67 -16.62
CA ASP A 480 -6.78 -6.31 -15.81
C ASP A 480 -6.85 -4.78 -15.59
N LEU A 481 -5.72 -4.11 -15.36
CA LEU A 481 -5.66 -2.65 -15.24
C LEU A 481 -6.00 -1.93 -16.55
N VAL A 482 -5.44 -2.38 -17.69
CA VAL A 482 -5.73 -1.78 -19.00
C VAL A 482 -7.21 -1.91 -19.33
N ASP A 483 -7.84 -3.05 -19.03
CA ASP A 483 -9.27 -3.27 -19.26
C ASP A 483 -10.13 -2.41 -18.31
N PHE A 484 -9.69 -2.19 -17.08
CA PHE A 484 -10.38 -1.34 -16.09
C PHE A 484 -10.31 0.16 -16.43
N LEU A 485 -9.19 0.62 -17.01
CA LEU A 485 -8.96 2.03 -17.34
C LEU A 485 -9.71 2.49 -18.62
N LYS A 486 -10.15 1.55 -19.45
CA LYS A 486 -11.03 1.81 -20.62
C LYS A 486 -12.48 2.02 -20.13
#